data_9df39750e182fa0185edca64b41231c5
#
_entry.id   9df39750e182fa0185edca64b41231c5
#
_cell.length_a   1.000
_cell.length_b   1.000
_cell.length_c   1.000
_cell.angle_alpha   90.00
_cell.angle_beta   90.00
_cell.angle_gamma   90.00
#
_symmetry.space_group_name_H-M   'P 1'
#
loop_
_entity.id
_entity.type
_entity.pdbx_description
1 polymer ?
#
loop_
_entity_poly.entity_id
_entity_poly.type
_entity_poly.pdbx_seq_one_letter_code
_entity_poly.pdbx_strand_id
1 'polypeptide(L)'
;SKKLKETLIKHPDIKCLFITNLLGFCDDLNVIADVCMDLNIILIEDNCESLGSVFKGKKLGNFGLAATFSTFVGHHISTIEGGLVATDDEELNINLLMSRAHGWSRNLPENVKLNLKNENNVDNFNEPYTFYTLGFNLRPTELTGVLGNHELGYINETIELRRKHFSELLEASTNNDD
;
A
#
# COMPACT_ATOMS: atom_id res chain seq x y z
N SER A 1 -2.26 21.86 0.57
CA SER A 1 -1.96 21.85 -0.86
C SER A 1 -1.05 22.98 -1.34
N LYS A 2 -1.35 24.27 -1.10
CA LYS A 2 -0.45 25.39 -1.49
C LYS A 2 0.93 25.27 -0.83
N LYS A 3 0.97 25.03 0.47
CA LYS A 3 2.22 24.82 1.23
C LYS A 3 3.00 23.59 0.73
N LEU A 4 2.30 22.51 0.39
CA LEU A 4 2.93 21.32 -0.19
C LEU A 4 3.61 21.66 -1.53
N LYS A 5 2.89 22.30 -2.47
CA LYS A 5 3.44 22.71 -3.77
C LYS A 5 4.65 23.62 -3.61
N GLU A 6 4.57 24.63 -2.73
CA GLU A 6 5.70 25.52 -2.43
C GLU A 6 6.91 24.77 -1.86
N THR A 7 6.67 23.77 -0.99
CA THR A 7 7.75 22.94 -0.41
C THR A 7 8.42 22.09 -1.48
N LEU A 8 7.63 21.41 -2.30
CA LEU A 8 8.15 20.55 -3.37
C LEU A 8 8.94 21.33 -4.42
N ILE A 9 8.50 22.53 -4.77
CA ILE A 9 9.25 23.42 -5.69
C ILE A 9 10.60 23.85 -5.10
N LYS A 10 10.67 24.08 -3.79
CA LYS A 10 11.93 24.43 -3.11
C LYS A 10 12.91 23.27 -3.00
N HIS A 11 12.44 22.05 -3.13
CA HIS A 11 13.21 20.81 -3.00
C HIS A 11 13.09 19.95 -4.25
N PRO A 12 13.69 20.34 -5.38
CA PRO A 12 13.56 19.66 -6.68
C PRO A 12 14.23 18.29 -6.72
N ASP A 13 14.98 17.91 -5.72
CA ASP A 13 15.57 16.61 -5.49
C ASP A 13 14.56 15.57 -4.99
N ILE A 14 13.41 15.99 -4.45
CA ILE A 14 12.32 15.09 -4.04
C ILE A 14 11.71 14.42 -5.28
N LYS A 15 11.71 13.08 -5.28
CA LYS A 15 11.15 12.24 -6.36
C LYS A 15 9.88 11.51 -5.95
N CYS A 16 9.63 11.40 -4.66
CA CYS A 16 8.49 10.67 -4.12
C CYS A 16 7.91 11.41 -2.92
N LEU A 17 6.60 11.47 -2.87
CA LEU A 17 5.81 11.86 -1.71
C LEU A 17 5.15 10.61 -1.13
N PHE A 18 5.52 10.24 0.09
CA PHE A 18 4.88 9.17 0.84
C PHE A 18 4.03 9.80 1.94
N ILE A 19 2.71 9.71 1.81
CA ILE A 19 1.76 10.32 2.76
C ILE A 19 1.09 9.26 3.61
N THR A 20 0.93 9.54 4.89
CA THR A 20 0.19 8.67 5.81
C THR A 20 -1.20 9.25 6.06
N ASN A 21 -2.23 8.47 5.76
CA ASN A 21 -3.62 8.76 6.06
C ASN A 21 -3.95 8.20 7.45
N LEU A 22 -3.73 9.03 8.48
CA LEU A 22 -3.77 8.63 9.88
C LEU A 22 -5.21 8.50 10.40
N LEU A 23 -5.52 7.46 11.17
CA LEU A 23 -6.81 7.22 11.85
C LEU A 23 -8.04 7.29 10.92
N GLY A 24 -7.87 7.01 9.65
CA GLY A 24 -8.95 7.08 8.67
C GLY A 24 -9.17 8.46 8.04
N PHE A 25 -8.42 9.47 8.48
CA PHE A 25 -8.49 10.82 7.91
C PHE A 25 -7.51 10.99 6.76
N CYS A 26 -7.85 11.89 5.84
CA CYS A 26 -6.97 12.30 4.75
C CYS A 26 -7.15 13.80 4.46
N ASP A 27 -6.17 14.38 3.80
CA ASP A 27 -6.28 15.73 3.20
C ASP A 27 -6.98 15.65 1.83
N ASP A 28 -7.05 16.73 1.08
CA ASP A 28 -7.59 16.70 -0.29
C ASP A 28 -6.63 15.95 -1.23
N LEU A 29 -6.88 14.62 -1.33
CA LEU A 29 -6.06 13.70 -2.12
C LEU A 29 -6.07 14.01 -3.61
N ASN A 30 -7.15 14.61 -4.15
CA ASN A 30 -7.16 15.03 -5.56
C ASN A 30 -6.14 16.14 -5.78
N VAL A 31 -6.14 17.15 -4.92
CA VAL A 31 -5.18 18.27 -5.02
C VAL A 31 -3.74 17.79 -4.80
N ILE A 32 -3.52 16.84 -3.90
CA ILE A 32 -2.19 16.26 -3.66
C ILE A 32 -1.72 15.50 -4.91
N ALA A 33 -2.57 14.64 -5.48
CA ALA A 33 -2.27 13.89 -6.69
C ALA A 33 -1.96 14.81 -7.88
N ASP A 34 -2.78 15.87 -8.09
CA ASP A 34 -2.55 16.86 -9.14
C ASP A 34 -1.19 17.57 -8.96
N VAL A 35 -0.85 17.98 -7.75
CA VAL A 35 0.46 18.60 -7.46
C VAL A 35 1.61 17.64 -7.74
N CYS A 36 1.48 16.37 -7.36
CA CYS A 36 2.50 15.36 -7.62
C CYS A 36 2.67 15.12 -9.14
N MET A 37 1.56 15.03 -9.87
CA MET A 37 1.56 14.87 -11.33
C MET A 37 2.21 16.08 -12.03
N ASP A 38 1.81 17.30 -11.66
CA ASP A 38 2.38 18.56 -12.21
C ASP A 38 3.90 18.64 -12.04
N LEU A 39 4.43 18.13 -10.92
CA LEU A 39 5.84 18.21 -10.57
C LEU A 39 6.62 16.92 -10.88
N ASN A 40 5.98 15.93 -11.52
CA ASN A 40 6.56 14.60 -11.82
C ASN A 40 7.12 13.90 -10.57
N ILE A 41 6.33 13.92 -9.49
CA ILE A 41 6.65 13.30 -8.20
C ILE A 41 5.76 12.06 -8.02
N ILE A 42 6.36 10.94 -7.66
CA ILE A 42 5.63 9.72 -7.34
C ILE A 42 4.85 9.93 -6.03
N LEU A 43 3.54 9.64 -6.07
CA LEU A 43 2.71 9.62 -4.86
C LEU A 43 2.55 8.17 -4.40
N ILE A 44 2.82 7.93 -3.12
CA ILE A 44 2.53 6.66 -2.41
C ILE A 44 1.67 6.98 -1.20
N GLU A 45 0.64 6.17 -0.98
CA GLU A 45 -0.26 6.29 0.16
C GLU A 45 0.05 5.24 1.23
N ASP A 46 0.28 5.66 2.46
CA ASP A 46 0.28 4.76 3.60
C ASP A 46 -1.11 4.79 4.27
N ASN A 47 -1.82 3.70 4.12
CA ASN A 47 -3.18 3.50 4.63
C ASN A 47 -3.21 2.44 5.75
N CYS A 48 -2.12 2.30 6.51
CA CYS A 48 -2.05 1.32 7.61
C CYS A 48 -3.22 1.47 8.59
N GLU A 49 -3.71 2.69 8.81
CA GLU A 49 -4.85 2.99 9.69
C GLU A 49 -6.11 3.44 8.94
N SER A 50 -6.15 3.31 7.61
CA SER A 50 -7.23 3.88 6.79
C SER A 50 -7.88 2.88 5.85
N LEU A 51 -7.79 1.57 6.15
CA LEU A 51 -8.43 0.53 5.35
C LEU A 51 -9.95 0.74 5.31
N GLY A 52 -10.49 0.91 4.09
CA GLY A 52 -11.92 1.14 3.85
C GLY A 52 -12.37 2.60 3.95
N SER A 53 -11.47 3.54 4.28
CA SER A 53 -11.77 4.98 4.20
C SER A 53 -12.02 5.42 2.76
N VAL A 54 -12.87 6.44 2.59
CA VAL A 54 -13.31 6.94 1.29
C VAL A 54 -13.17 8.46 1.27
N PHE A 55 -12.55 9.00 0.22
CA PHE A 55 -12.51 10.42 -0.06
C PHE A 55 -13.23 10.73 -1.38
N LYS A 56 -14.27 11.56 -1.32
CA LYS A 56 -15.10 11.96 -2.49
C LYS A 56 -15.55 10.75 -3.34
N GLY A 57 -15.99 9.66 -2.69
CA GLY A 57 -16.49 8.46 -3.35
C GLY A 57 -15.43 7.46 -3.83
N LYS A 58 -14.14 7.77 -3.69
CA LYS A 58 -13.02 6.91 -4.08
C LYS A 58 -12.32 6.38 -2.84
N LYS A 59 -12.09 5.06 -2.75
CA LYS A 59 -11.35 4.45 -1.62
C LYS A 59 -9.91 4.97 -1.57
N LEU A 60 -9.41 5.25 -0.37
CA LEU A 60 -8.00 5.53 -0.14
C LEU A 60 -7.16 4.34 -0.62
N GLY A 61 -5.97 4.64 -1.13
CA GLY A 61 -5.11 3.67 -1.79
C GLY A 61 -5.25 3.65 -3.32
N ASN A 62 -6.08 4.54 -3.89
CA ASN A 62 -6.27 4.64 -5.33
C ASN A 62 -5.86 6.01 -5.91
N PHE A 63 -5.15 6.84 -5.15
CA PHE A 63 -4.76 8.19 -5.59
C PHE A 63 -3.30 8.25 -6.05
N GLY A 64 -2.43 7.36 -5.54
CA GLY A 64 -1.01 7.26 -5.88
C GLY A 64 -0.66 6.06 -6.76
N LEU A 65 0.63 5.92 -7.04
CA LEU A 65 1.22 4.78 -7.76
C LEU A 65 1.03 3.47 -7.01
N ALA A 66 1.13 3.53 -5.68
CA ALA A 66 0.96 2.39 -4.80
C ALA A 66 0.40 2.84 -3.45
N ALA A 67 -0.18 1.88 -2.74
CA ALA A 67 -0.65 2.07 -1.38
C ALA A 67 -0.23 0.91 -0.47
N THR A 68 0.11 1.23 0.78
CA THR A 68 0.39 0.25 1.81
C THR A 68 -0.77 0.13 2.79
N PHE A 69 -1.01 -1.09 3.26
CA PHE A 69 -2.01 -1.40 4.28
C PHE A 69 -1.38 -2.34 5.31
N SER A 70 -1.70 -2.14 6.57
CA SER A 70 -1.21 -2.99 7.64
C SER A 70 -2.25 -4.05 8.03
N THR A 71 -1.74 -5.23 8.34
CA THR A 71 -2.52 -6.30 8.98
C THR A 71 -1.98 -6.63 10.37
N PHE A 72 -1.29 -5.66 10.99
CA PHE A 72 -0.88 -5.71 12.39
C PHE A 72 -2.12 -5.76 13.30
N VAL A 73 -2.00 -6.43 14.44
CA VAL A 73 -3.10 -6.68 15.39
C VAL A 73 -3.85 -5.42 15.86
N GLY A 74 -3.19 -4.27 15.88
CA GLY A 74 -3.77 -2.99 16.29
C GLY A 74 -4.61 -2.28 15.23
N HIS A 75 -4.65 -2.78 13.99
CA HIS A 75 -5.31 -2.12 12.87
C HIS A 75 -6.70 -2.71 12.56
N HIS A 76 -7.15 -2.70 11.30
CA HIS A 76 -8.54 -3.05 10.94
C HIS A 76 -8.78 -4.54 10.84
N ILE A 77 -7.83 -5.27 10.29
CA ILE A 77 -7.81 -6.73 10.18
C ILE A 77 -6.47 -7.22 10.70
N SER A 78 -6.45 -8.40 11.33
CA SER A 78 -5.25 -8.91 11.94
C SER A 78 -4.78 -10.22 11.33
N THR A 79 -3.54 -10.24 10.89
CA THR A 79 -2.81 -11.48 10.59
C THR A 79 -1.67 -11.70 11.59
N ILE A 80 -1.78 -11.14 12.80
CA ILE A 80 -0.77 -11.01 13.86
C ILE A 80 0.24 -9.94 13.46
N GLU A 81 1.06 -10.24 12.47
CA GLU A 81 1.96 -9.34 11.76
C GLU A 81 1.76 -9.48 10.27
N GLY A 82 1.90 -8.39 9.55
CA GLY A 82 1.80 -8.40 8.09
C GLY A 82 1.40 -7.07 7.48
N GLY A 83 1.33 -7.07 6.17
CA GLY A 83 0.92 -5.91 5.38
C GLY A 83 0.67 -6.28 3.93
N LEU A 84 0.02 -5.36 3.25
CA LEU A 84 -0.32 -5.46 1.83
C LEU A 84 0.23 -4.23 1.12
N VAL A 85 0.69 -4.42 -0.11
CA VAL A 85 0.94 -3.34 -1.05
C VAL A 85 0.02 -3.52 -2.24
N ALA A 86 -0.75 -2.49 -2.58
CA ALA A 86 -1.63 -2.48 -3.73
C ALA A 86 -1.07 -1.52 -4.79
N THR A 87 -1.05 -1.95 -6.04
CA THR A 87 -0.66 -1.14 -7.18
C THR A 87 -1.30 -1.69 -8.47
N ASP A 88 -1.61 -0.81 -9.41
CA ASP A 88 -2.03 -1.17 -10.77
C ASP A 88 -0.84 -1.16 -11.75
N ASP A 89 0.36 -0.79 -11.28
CA ASP A 89 1.58 -0.80 -12.08
C ASP A 89 2.19 -2.21 -12.11
N GLU A 90 2.23 -2.81 -13.30
CA GLU A 90 2.70 -4.19 -13.49
C GLU A 90 4.20 -4.33 -13.19
N GLU A 91 5.03 -3.37 -13.59
CA GLU A 91 6.47 -3.39 -13.36
C GLU A 91 6.77 -3.31 -11.86
N LEU A 92 6.10 -2.39 -11.16
CA LEU A 92 6.22 -2.27 -9.70
C LEU A 92 5.75 -3.56 -9.01
N ASN A 93 4.65 -4.15 -9.44
CA ASN A 93 4.15 -5.42 -8.87
C ASN A 93 5.16 -6.56 -9.05
N ILE A 94 5.78 -6.70 -10.23
CA ILE A 94 6.84 -7.68 -10.48
C ILE A 94 8.02 -7.45 -9.53
N ASN A 95 8.47 -6.20 -9.40
CA ASN A 95 9.59 -5.84 -8.52
C ASN A 95 9.28 -6.11 -7.05
N LEU A 96 8.05 -5.84 -6.58
CA LEU A 96 7.60 -6.15 -5.23
C LEU A 96 7.57 -7.66 -4.97
N LEU A 97 7.07 -8.46 -5.91
CA LEU A 97 7.04 -9.92 -5.80
C LEU A 97 8.44 -10.52 -5.70
N MET A 98 9.41 -10.00 -6.45
CA MET A 98 10.80 -10.43 -6.34
C MET A 98 11.43 -9.96 -5.03
N SER A 99 11.28 -8.67 -4.70
CA SER A 99 11.94 -8.06 -3.54
C SER A 99 11.52 -8.68 -2.22
N ARG A 100 10.24 -9.04 -2.06
CA ARG A 100 9.76 -9.73 -0.84
C ARG A 100 10.28 -11.15 -0.69
N ALA A 101 10.80 -11.76 -1.77
CA ALA A 101 11.23 -13.16 -1.85
C ALA A 101 12.69 -13.27 -2.29
N HIS A 102 13.58 -12.57 -1.62
CA HIS A 102 15.04 -12.60 -1.84
C HIS A 102 15.52 -12.12 -3.22
N GLY A 103 14.66 -11.63 -4.08
CA GLY A 103 14.99 -11.30 -5.47
C GLY A 103 14.78 -12.46 -6.46
N TRP A 104 14.09 -13.53 -6.04
CA TRP A 104 13.76 -14.67 -6.91
C TRP A 104 12.58 -14.39 -7.84
N SER A 105 12.62 -15.00 -9.02
CA SER A 105 11.51 -15.01 -9.98
C SER A 105 10.41 -16.03 -9.69
N ARG A 106 10.51 -16.86 -8.67
CA ARG A 106 9.68 -18.05 -8.43
C ARG A 106 8.17 -17.79 -8.43
N ASN A 107 7.74 -16.64 -7.97
CA ASN A 107 6.32 -16.26 -7.86
C ASN A 107 5.83 -15.38 -9.03
N LEU A 108 6.65 -15.19 -10.06
CA LEU A 108 6.27 -14.42 -11.24
C LEU A 108 5.54 -15.26 -12.28
N PRO A 109 4.74 -14.64 -13.17
CA PRO A 109 4.20 -15.29 -14.35
C PRO A 109 5.29 -15.93 -15.23
N GLU A 110 4.99 -17.04 -15.88
CA GLU A 110 6.00 -17.81 -16.67
C GLU A 110 6.64 -17.01 -17.80
N ASN A 111 5.89 -16.16 -18.48
CA ASN A 111 6.42 -15.27 -19.52
C ASN A 111 7.45 -14.29 -18.96
N VAL A 112 7.22 -13.75 -17.75
CA VAL A 112 8.15 -12.82 -17.09
C VAL A 112 9.41 -13.55 -16.65
N LYS A 113 9.29 -14.76 -16.09
CA LYS A 113 10.44 -15.61 -15.74
C LYS A 113 11.31 -15.89 -16.95
N LEU A 114 10.68 -16.28 -18.07
CA LEU A 114 11.38 -16.58 -19.30
C LEU A 114 12.14 -15.36 -19.84
N ASN A 115 11.53 -14.18 -19.82
CA ASN A 115 12.18 -12.93 -20.23
C ASN A 115 13.39 -12.63 -19.36
N LEU A 116 13.23 -12.63 -18.02
CA LEU A 116 14.34 -12.39 -17.09
C LEU A 116 15.50 -13.37 -17.30
N LYS A 117 15.17 -14.66 -17.50
CA LYS A 117 16.15 -15.70 -17.77
C LYS A 117 16.94 -15.41 -19.05
N ASN A 118 16.26 -15.08 -20.15
CA ASN A 118 16.88 -14.81 -21.43
C ASN A 118 17.73 -13.54 -21.40
N GLU A 119 17.22 -12.44 -20.82
CA GLU A 119 17.93 -11.17 -20.70
C GLU A 119 19.22 -11.29 -19.89
N ASN A 120 19.23 -12.17 -18.89
CA ASN A 120 20.39 -12.40 -18.03
C ASN A 120 21.24 -13.62 -18.43
N ASN A 121 20.95 -14.28 -19.57
CA ASN A 121 21.65 -15.46 -20.06
C ASN A 121 21.76 -16.59 -19.01
N VAL A 122 20.72 -16.81 -18.23
CA VAL A 122 20.66 -17.85 -17.20
C VAL A 122 20.24 -19.19 -17.80
N ASP A 123 20.99 -20.25 -17.58
CA ASP A 123 20.63 -21.58 -18.02
C ASP A 123 19.60 -22.28 -17.10
N ASN A 124 19.07 -23.43 -17.54
CA ASN A 124 18.05 -24.17 -16.80
C ASN A 124 18.53 -24.71 -15.45
N PHE A 125 19.82 -25.00 -15.31
CA PHE A 125 20.39 -25.51 -14.08
C PHE A 125 20.53 -24.43 -13.01
N ASN A 126 20.96 -23.24 -13.42
CA ASN A 126 21.19 -22.11 -12.51
C ASN A 126 19.92 -21.30 -12.21
N GLU A 127 18.88 -21.38 -13.04
CA GLU A 127 17.66 -20.58 -12.88
C GLU A 127 17.04 -20.67 -11.46
N PRO A 128 16.89 -21.85 -10.83
CA PRO A 128 16.31 -21.96 -9.49
C PRO A 128 17.15 -21.30 -8.38
N TYR A 129 18.41 -21.00 -8.66
CA TYR A 129 19.37 -20.41 -7.71
C TYR A 129 19.73 -18.95 -8.05
N THR A 130 19.07 -18.40 -9.08
CA THR A 130 19.37 -17.04 -9.54
C THR A 130 18.49 -16.02 -8.81
N PHE A 131 19.13 -14.97 -8.33
CA PHE A 131 18.51 -13.79 -7.72
C PHE A 131 18.67 -12.63 -8.69
N TYR A 132 17.57 -12.13 -9.24
CA TYR A 132 17.59 -11.10 -10.28
C TYR A 132 17.71 -9.68 -9.73
N THR A 133 17.39 -9.50 -8.44
CA THR A 133 17.51 -8.21 -7.74
C THR A 133 17.84 -8.43 -6.27
N LEU A 134 18.23 -7.37 -5.60
CA LEU A 134 18.31 -7.37 -4.14
C LEU A 134 16.91 -7.53 -3.54
N GLY A 135 16.80 -8.32 -2.47
CA GLY A 135 15.52 -8.60 -1.87
C GLY A 135 15.61 -8.94 -0.39
N PHE A 136 14.45 -9.09 0.21
CA PHE A 136 14.26 -9.38 1.62
C PHE A 136 13.57 -10.73 1.79
N ASN A 137 13.54 -11.24 3.00
CA ASN A 137 12.70 -12.38 3.36
C ASN A 137 11.42 -11.87 4.04
N LEU A 138 10.46 -11.41 3.23
CA LEU A 138 9.18 -10.85 3.68
C LEU A 138 7.98 -11.64 3.14
N ARG A 139 8.17 -12.93 2.86
CA ARG A 139 7.10 -13.78 2.37
C ARG A 139 6.10 -14.04 3.49
N PRO A 140 4.78 -13.93 3.21
CA PRO A 140 3.75 -14.33 4.16
C PRO A 140 3.83 -15.83 4.44
N THR A 141 3.40 -16.23 5.63
CA THR A 141 3.23 -17.64 5.99
C THR A 141 1.82 -18.11 5.61
N GLU A 142 1.62 -19.43 5.55
CA GLU A 142 0.26 -20.02 5.35
C GLU A 142 -0.68 -19.59 6.50
N LEU A 143 -0.17 -19.46 7.73
CA LEU A 143 -0.96 -18.97 8.86
C LEU A 143 -1.47 -17.55 8.64
N THR A 144 -0.62 -16.66 8.12
CA THR A 144 -0.99 -15.28 7.74
C THR A 144 -2.14 -15.31 6.72
N GLY A 145 -2.05 -16.20 5.72
CA GLY A 145 -3.09 -16.38 4.71
C GLY A 145 -4.42 -16.88 5.28
N VAL A 146 -4.39 -17.87 6.17
CA VAL A 146 -5.59 -18.42 6.83
C VAL A 146 -6.28 -17.35 7.68
N LEU A 147 -5.52 -16.63 8.52
CA LEU A 147 -6.05 -15.56 9.37
C LEU A 147 -6.63 -14.43 8.51
N GLY A 148 -5.89 -13.98 7.49
CA GLY A 148 -6.34 -12.90 6.60
C GLY A 148 -7.62 -13.25 5.85
N ASN A 149 -7.77 -14.47 5.35
CA ASN A 149 -9.00 -14.92 4.70
C ASN A 149 -10.19 -14.97 5.66
N HIS A 150 -9.96 -15.33 6.92
CA HIS A 150 -11.02 -15.28 7.94
C HIS A 150 -11.45 -13.85 8.21
N GLU A 151 -10.51 -12.95 8.48
CA GLU A 151 -10.75 -11.54 8.78
C GLU A 151 -11.43 -10.80 7.63
N LEU A 152 -11.07 -11.10 6.37
CA LEU A 152 -11.70 -10.50 5.21
C LEU A 152 -13.22 -10.71 5.15
N GLY A 153 -13.72 -11.80 5.74
CA GLY A 153 -15.17 -12.05 5.85
C GLY A 153 -15.92 -11.01 6.66
N TYR A 154 -15.25 -10.31 7.57
CA TYR A 154 -15.84 -9.33 8.50
C TYR A 154 -15.46 -7.88 8.16
N ILE A 155 -14.67 -7.63 7.12
CA ILE A 155 -14.10 -6.31 6.84
C ILE A 155 -15.15 -5.22 6.68
N ASN A 156 -16.26 -5.50 5.99
CA ASN A 156 -17.32 -4.51 5.77
C ASN A 156 -18.04 -4.18 7.09
N GLU A 157 -18.35 -5.18 7.92
CA GLU A 157 -18.95 -4.98 9.23
C GLU A 157 -18.04 -4.15 10.14
N THR A 158 -16.74 -4.47 10.14
CA THR A 158 -15.73 -3.72 10.91
C THR A 158 -15.68 -2.25 10.49
N ILE A 159 -15.70 -1.96 9.19
CA ILE A 159 -15.70 -0.59 8.67
C ILE A 159 -16.97 0.16 9.09
N GLU A 160 -18.13 -0.46 8.97
CA GLU A 160 -19.41 0.14 9.35
C GLU A 160 -19.50 0.43 10.86
N LEU A 161 -19.06 -0.50 11.70
CA LEU A 161 -19.01 -0.31 13.15
C LEU A 161 -18.07 0.84 13.54
N ARG A 162 -16.89 0.93 12.94
CA ARG A 162 -15.94 2.04 13.20
C ARG A 162 -16.53 3.38 12.79
N ARG A 163 -17.21 3.48 11.66
CA ARG A 163 -17.91 4.70 11.22
C ARG A 163 -19.01 5.09 12.18
N LYS A 164 -19.81 4.13 12.63
CA LYS A 164 -20.88 4.34 13.61
C LYS A 164 -20.32 4.88 14.92
N HIS A 165 -19.32 4.21 15.49
CA HIS A 165 -18.69 4.63 16.74
C HIS A 165 -18.05 6.02 16.62
N PHE A 166 -17.44 6.34 15.48
CA PHE A 166 -16.90 7.68 15.25
C PHE A 166 -17.98 8.75 15.24
N SER A 167 -19.13 8.50 14.58
CA SER A 167 -20.27 9.42 14.58
C SER A 167 -20.84 9.64 15.98
N GLU A 168 -20.99 8.58 16.77
CA GLU A 168 -21.45 8.64 18.15
C GLU A 168 -20.51 9.46 19.05
N LEU A 169 -19.18 9.26 18.88
CA LEU A 169 -18.17 10.04 19.60
C LEU A 169 -18.18 11.52 19.21
N LEU A 170 -18.35 11.81 17.93
CA LEU A 170 -18.43 13.18 17.44
C LEU A 170 -19.67 13.91 18.00
N GLU A 171 -20.83 13.25 17.99
CA GLU A 171 -22.06 13.79 18.58
C GLU A 171 -21.90 14.03 20.08
N ALA A 172 -21.29 13.09 20.81
CA ALA A 172 -21.06 13.25 22.24
C ALA A 172 -20.08 14.40 22.54
N SER A 173 -19.04 14.60 21.71
CA SER A 173 -18.06 15.67 21.89
C SER A 173 -18.62 17.06 21.58
N THR A 174 -19.54 17.15 20.60
CA THR A 174 -20.17 18.43 20.22
C THR A 174 -21.28 18.87 21.18
N ASN A 175 -21.86 17.93 21.93
CA ASN A 175 -22.91 18.21 22.91
C ASN A 175 -22.36 18.55 24.31
N ASN A 176 -21.05 18.43 24.53
CA ASN A 176 -20.36 18.77 25.78
C ASN A 176 -19.57 20.08 25.61
N ASP A 177 -20.27 21.19 25.27
CA ASP A 177 -19.74 22.55 25.37
C ASP A 177 -19.82 23.04 26.83
N ASP A 178 -19.07 22.40 27.74
CA ASP A 178 -18.84 22.87 29.12
C ASP A 178 -17.33 22.98 29.41
#